data_d77eb695494038cb0c26695944b51068
#
_entry.id   d77eb695494038cb0c26695944b51068
#
_cell.length_a   1.000
_cell.length_b   1.000
_cell.length_c   1.000
_cell.angle_alpha   90.00
_cell.angle_beta   90.00
_cell.angle_gamma   90.00
#
_symmetry.space_group_name_H-M   'P 1'
#
loop_
_entity.id
_entity.type
_entity.pdbx_description
1 polymer ?
#
loop_
_entity_poly.entity_id
_entity_poly.type
_entity_poly.pdbx_seq_one_letter_code
_entity_poly.pdbx_strand_id
1 'polypeptide(L)'
;MTADHGHGDTGYFLIRDYPELDRMLERPPVIEARAASFYVKQEYLAQFPDLFKQLFGDQFLLLSKDAVLRQNIFGGGVPHPRLPELMGDYLAVAVSGMGINYEDSDSKWISNHSGFTEREMEIPFIAVEKR
;
A
#
# COMPACT_ATOMS: atom_id res chain seq x y z
N MET A 1 -24.85 1.05 12.69
CA MET A 1 -24.49 1.12 11.26
C MET A 1 -23.11 1.79 11.17
N THR A 2 -22.22 1.26 10.35
CA THR A 2 -20.89 1.80 10.12
C THR A 2 -20.48 1.51 8.67
N ALA A 3 -19.38 2.07 8.21
CA ALA A 3 -18.66 1.68 6.99
C ALA A 3 -17.43 0.85 7.35
N ASP A 4 -16.91 0.08 6.42
CA ASP A 4 -15.67 -0.70 6.56
C ASP A 4 -14.42 0.18 6.35
N HIS A 5 -14.49 1.15 5.45
CA HIS A 5 -13.44 2.14 5.17
C HIS A 5 -14.03 3.38 4.51
N GLY A 6 -13.23 4.44 4.43
CA GLY A 6 -13.51 5.59 3.59
C GLY A 6 -12.97 5.42 2.16
N HIS A 7 -13.18 6.43 1.32
CA HIS A 7 -12.72 6.51 -0.07
C HIS A 7 -12.19 7.90 -0.39
N GLY A 8 -11.17 7.99 -1.24
CA GLY A 8 -10.63 9.26 -1.70
C GLY A 8 -10.26 9.25 -3.18
N ASP A 9 -10.37 10.40 -3.84
CA ASP A 9 -9.89 10.58 -5.20
C ASP A 9 -8.39 10.24 -5.25
N THR A 10 -7.99 9.47 -6.27
CA THR A 10 -6.65 8.90 -6.33
C THR A 10 -6.01 9.16 -7.70
N GLY A 11 -4.84 9.81 -7.67
CA GLY A 11 -3.91 9.80 -8.79
C GLY A 11 -3.01 8.56 -8.75
N TYR A 12 -2.33 8.22 -9.85
CA TYR A 12 -1.50 7.01 -9.89
C TYR A 12 -0.12 7.29 -10.45
N PHE A 13 0.89 6.74 -9.78
CA PHE A 13 2.20 6.47 -10.34
C PHE A 13 2.18 5.10 -11.03
N LEU A 14 2.74 5.01 -12.23
CA LEU A 14 2.85 3.76 -12.96
C LEU A 14 4.30 3.26 -12.86
N ILE A 15 4.50 2.06 -12.32
CA ILE A 15 5.86 1.49 -12.16
C ILE A 15 6.60 1.42 -13.49
N ARG A 16 5.89 1.16 -14.60
CA ARG A 16 6.44 1.13 -15.95
C ARG A 16 7.08 2.45 -16.40
N ASP A 17 6.70 3.58 -15.79
CA ASP A 17 7.29 4.89 -16.07
C ASP A 17 8.64 5.10 -15.33
N TYR A 18 9.03 4.16 -14.45
CA TYR A 18 10.25 4.18 -13.64
C TYR A 18 11.11 2.92 -13.89
N PRO A 19 11.81 2.82 -15.04
CA PRO A 19 12.54 1.61 -15.42
C PRO A 19 13.60 1.17 -14.41
N GLU A 20 14.19 2.12 -13.68
CA GLU A 20 15.16 1.85 -12.62
C GLU A 20 14.53 1.14 -11.40
N LEU A 21 13.28 1.45 -11.08
CA LEU A 21 12.53 0.78 -10.02
C LEU A 21 11.99 -0.57 -10.49
N ASP A 22 11.39 -0.61 -11.70
CA ASP A 22 10.85 -1.84 -12.31
C ASP A 22 11.92 -2.94 -12.39
N ARG A 23 13.13 -2.57 -12.79
CA ARG A 23 14.29 -3.50 -12.87
C ARG A 23 14.60 -4.17 -11.52
N MET A 24 14.34 -3.50 -10.38
CA MET A 24 14.60 -4.04 -9.05
C MET A 24 13.57 -5.08 -8.61
N LEU A 25 12.42 -5.15 -9.28
CA LEU A 25 11.31 -6.00 -8.87
C LEU A 25 11.43 -7.41 -9.45
N GLU A 26 11.07 -8.41 -8.65
CA GLU A 26 10.89 -9.80 -9.11
C GLU A 26 9.61 -9.98 -9.92
N ARG A 27 8.59 -9.19 -9.59
CA ARG A 27 7.25 -9.21 -10.19
C ARG A 27 6.52 -7.89 -9.93
N PRO A 28 5.41 -7.60 -10.63
CA PRO A 28 4.54 -6.47 -10.32
C PRO A 28 4.14 -6.42 -8.85
N PRO A 29 3.99 -5.23 -8.24
CA PRO A 29 3.49 -5.09 -6.89
C PRO A 29 2.08 -5.67 -6.76
N VAL A 30 1.74 -6.12 -5.57
CA VAL A 30 0.47 -6.79 -5.25
C VAL A 30 -0.21 -6.12 -4.06
N ILE A 31 -1.38 -6.60 -3.69
CA ILE A 31 -2.33 -6.14 -2.69
C ILE A 31 -3.20 -5.03 -3.31
N GLU A 32 -2.96 -3.77 -3.01
CA GLU A 32 -3.81 -2.66 -3.45
C GLU A 32 -2.96 -1.49 -3.94
N ALA A 33 -3.50 -0.66 -4.81
CA ALA A 33 -2.78 0.48 -5.35
C ALA A 33 -2.33 1.48 -4.27
N ARG A 34 -3.07 1.57 -3.16
CA ARG A 34 -2.76 2.45 -2.04
C ARG A 34 -2.08 1.75 -0.86
N ALA A 35 -1.91 0.43 -0.96
CA ALA A 35 -1.14 -0.42 -0.05
C ALA A 35 -0.37 -1.46 -0.87
N ALA A 36 0.61 -0.99 -1.63
CA ALA A 36 1.34 -1.81 -2.59
C ALA A 36 2.49 -2.59 -1.93
N SER A 37 2.49 -3.90 -2.12
CA SER A 37 3.54 -4.79 -1.62
C SER A 37 4.53 -5.12 -2.74
N PHE A 38 5.83 -4.93 -2.47
CA PHE A 38 6.93 -5.06 -3.41
C PHE A 38 7.78 -6.28 -3.11
N TYR A 39 7.99 -7.13 -4.11
CA TYR A 39 8.94 -8.24 -4.10
C TYR A 39 10.19 -7.77 -4.83
N VAL A 40 11.26 -7.56 -4.08
CA VAL A 40 12.50 -6.94 -4.57
C VAL A 40 13.56 -8.01 -4.75
N LYS A 41 14.26 -7.99 -5.89
CA LYS A 41 15.38 -8.89 -6.12
C LYS A 41 16.44 -8.71 -5.04
N GLN A 42 17.04 -9.82 -4.61
CA GLN A 42 17.97 -9.89 -3.48
C GLN A 42 19.11 -8.86 -3.57
N GLU A 43 19.66 -8.65 -4.76
CA GLU A 43 20.74 -7.71 -5.00
C GLU A 43 20.36 -6.23 -4.82
N TYR A 44 19.07 -5.91 -4.82
CA TYR A 44 18.56 -4.54 -4.71
C TYR A 44 17.87 -4.23 -3.37
N LEU A 45 17.71 -5.21 -2.47
CA LEU A 45 17.00 -5.02 -1.21
C LEU A 45 17.49 -3.80 -0.41
N ALA A 46 18.80 -3.61 -0.32
CA ALA A 46 19.35 -2.49 0.43
C ALA A 46 19.20 -1.12 -0.27
N GLN A 47 19.08 -1.11 -1.60
CA GLN A 47 19.02 0.12 -2.40
C GLN A 47 17.57 0.58 -2.66
N PHE A 48 16.62 -0.36 -2.61
CA PHE A 48 15.22 -0.10 -2.94
C PHE A 48 14.60 1.04 -2.12
N PRO A 49 14.76 1.11 -0.79
CA PRO A 49 14.15 2.18 0.01
C PRO A 49 14.62 3.58 -0.40
N ASP A 50 15.90 3.75 -0.68
CA ASP A 50 16.47 5.05 -1.07
C ASP A 50 15.94 5.50 -2.42
N LEU A 51 15.93 4.60 -3.42
CA LEU A 51 15.37 4.90 -4.73
C LEU A 51 13.87 5.19 -4.65
N PHE A 52 13.12 4.38 -3.90
CA PHE A 52 11.68 4.58 -3.68
C PHE A 52 11.39 5.98 -3.09
N LYS A 53 12.15 6.36 -2.06
CA LYS A 53 12.04 7.67 -1.42
C LYS A 53 12.41 8.81 -2.37
N GLN A 54 13.44 8.62 -3.20
CA GLN A 54 13.85 9.60 -4.20
C GLN A 54 12.75 9.84 -5.25
N LEU A 55 12.06 8.78 -5.70
CA LEU A 55 11.04 8.86 -6.75
C LEU A 55 9.70 9.40 -6.24
N PHE A 56 9.27 8.95 -5.08
CA PHE A 56 7.91 9.23 -4.58
C PHE A 56 7.87 10.16 -3.36
N GLY A 57 9.01 10.52 -2.80
CA GLY A 57 9.08 11.47 -1.68
C GLY A 57 8.30 10.99 -0.46
N ASP A 58 7.47 11.88 0.07
CA ASP A 58 6.63 11.64 1.25
C ASP A 58 5.19 11.20 0.90
N GLN A 59 4.97 10.73 -0.35
CA GLN A 59 3.63 10.29 -0.78
C GLN A 59 3.21 8.97 -0.12
N PHE A 60 4.18 8.16 0.31
CA PHE A 60 3.97 6.84 0.89
C PHE A 60 4.81 6.65 2.15
N LEU A 61 4.25 5.92 3.11
CA LEU A 61 4.99 5.30 4.20
C LEU A 61 5.54 3.95 3.68
N LEU A 62 6.86 3.84 3.51
CA LEU A 62 7.50 2.58 3.12
C LEU A 62 7.92 1.80 4.36
N LEU A 63 7.37 0.62 4.52
CA LEU A 63 7.63 -0.30 5.64
C LEU A 63 8.32 -1.56 5.14
N SER A 64 9.36 -2.01 5.84
CA SER A 64 9.90 -3.36 5.59
C SER A 64 8.93 -4.44 6.06
N LYS A 65 8.99 -5.63 5.48
CA LYS A 65 8.22 -6.81 5.92
C LYS A 65 8.32 -7.00 7.45
N ASP A 66 9.52 -6.94 8.00
CA ASP A 66 9.76 -7.07 9.42
C ASP A 66 9.05 -6.00 10.25
N ALA A 67 9.03 -4.76 9.77
CA ALA A 67 8.34 -3.68 10.45
C ALA A 67 6.82 -3.91 10.46
N VAL A 68 6.24 -4.31 9.31
CA VAL A 68 4.81 -4.61 9.19
C VAL A 68 4.40 -5.72 10.15
N LEU A 69 5.18 -6.81 10.20
CA LEU A 69 4.87 -7.96 11.08
C LEU A 69 5.03 -7.61 12.56
N ARG A 70 6.10 -6.91 12.95
CA ARG A 70 6.32 -6.52 14.36
C ARG A 70 5.31 -5.50 14.87
N GLN A 71 4.85 -4.59 14.02
CA GLN A 71 3.90 -3.55 14.40
C GLN A 71 2.44 -3.98 14.25
N ASN A 72 2.18 -5.21 13.79
CA ASN A 72 0.84 -5.73 13.56
C ASN A 72 -0.03 -4.79 12.70
N ILE A 73 0.52 -4.29 11.60
CA ILE A 73 -0.14 -3.29 10.75
C ILE A 73 -1.52 -3.77 10.24
N PHE A 74 -1.68 -5.08 10.07
CA PHE A 74 -2.97 -5.69 9.68
C PHE A 74 -3.90 -6.01 10.86
N GLY A 75 -3.60 -5.48 12.05
CA GLY A 75 -4.43 -5.65 13.25
C GLY A 75 -3.89 -6.70 14.22
N GLY A 76 -4.44 -6.64 15.46
CA GLY A 76 -4.10 -7.60 16.52
C GLY A 76 -4.76 -8.96 16.29
N GLY A 77 -4.15 -9.99 16.85
CA GLY A 77 -4.64 -11.37 16.79
C GLY A 77 -3.56 -12.35 16.37
N VAL A 78 -3.96 -13.60 16.08
CA VAL A 78 -3.04 -14.61 15.57
C VAL A 78 -2.96 -14.48 14.05
N PRO A 79 -1.82 -14.05 13.49
CA PRO A 79 -1.70 -13.93 12.05
C PRO A 79 -1.78 -15.29 11.37
N HIS A 80 -2.29 -15.31 10.14
CA HIS A 80 -2.29 -16.52 9.33
C HIS A 80 -0.83 -16.99 9.12
N PRO A 81 -0.51 -18.28 9.27
CA PRO A 81 0.88 -18.79 9.19
C PRO A 81 1.60 -18.45 7.89
N ARG A 82 0.87 -18.30 6.77
CA ARG A 82 1.43 -17.95 5.48
C ARG A 82 1.53 -16.44 5.22
N LEU A 83 1.14 -15.59 6.16
CA LEU A 83 1.21 -14.14 5.97
C LEU A 83 2.62 -13.65 5.55
N PRO A 84 3.73 -14.14 6.15
CA PRO A 84 5.08 -13.72 5.75
C PRO A 84 5.44 -14.11 4.31
N GLU A 85 4.86 -15.20 3.78
CA GLU A 85 5.09 -15.65 2.40
C GLU A 85 4.29 -14.81 1.38
N LEU A 86 3.12 -14.32 1.78
CA LEU A 86 2.21 -13.55 0.93
C LEU A 86 2.57 -12.06 0.87
N MET A 87 3.41 -11.61 1.80
CA MET A 87 3.95 -10.25 1.81
C MET A 87 5.26 -10.21 1.05
N GLY A 88 5.44 -9.15 0.24
CA GLY A 88 6.72 -8.78 -0.33
C GLY A 88 7.71 -8.29 0.72
N ASP A 89 8.86 -7.82 0.28
CA ASP A 89 9.93 -7.32 1.15
C ASP A 89 9.61 -5.96 1.74
N TYR A 90 8.82 -5.17 1.01
CA TYR A 90 8.37 -3.84 1.42
C TYR A 90 6.88 -3.65 1.14
N LEU A 91 6.22 -2.90 2.03
CA LEU A 91 4.85 -2.41 1.88
C LEU A 91 4.88 -0.89 1.81
N ALA A 92 4.38 -0.33 0.72
CA ALA A 92 4.18 1.12 0.58
C ALA A 92 2.71 1.46 0.83
N VAL A 93 2.42 2.17 1.92
CA VAL A 93 1.07 2.63 2.26
C VAL A 93 0.94 4.10 1.94
N ALA A 94 -0.04 4.47 1.13
CA ALA A 94 -0.29 5.85 0.74
C ALA A 94 -0.68 6.71 1.95
N VAL A 95 0.01 7.85 2.10
CA VAL A 95 -0.32 8.92 3.06
C VAL A 95 -0.71 10.22 2.35
N SER A 96 -0.97 10.12 1.06
CA SER A 96 -1.34 11.20 0.14
C SER A 96 -2.53 10.80 -0.73
N GLY A 97 -2.90 11.63 -1.72
CA GLY A 97 -3.90 11.28 -2.75
C GLY A 97 -3.38 10.37 -3.86
N MET A 98 -2.19 9.74 -3.72
CA MET A 98 -1.56 8.94 -4.78
C MET A 98 -1.65 7.44 -4.49
N GLY A 99 -1.75 6.65 -5.53
CA GLY A 99 -1.60 5.20 -5.52
C GLY A 99 -0.51 4.74 -6.48
N ILE A 100 -0.18 3.46 -6.46
CA ILE A 100 0.80 2.83 -7.35
C ILE A 100 0.12 1.71 -8.12
N ASN A 101 0.16 1.81 -9.46
CA ASN A 101 -0.19 0.72 -10.36
C ASN A 101 1.06 0.25 -11.11
N TYR A 102 1.05 -0.97 -11.62
CA TYR A 102 2.17 -1.46 -12.42
C TYR A 102 2.19 -0.80 -13.80
N GLU A 103 1.05 -0.79 -14.46
CA GLU A 103 0.86 -0.20 -15.79
C GLU A 103 -0.52 0.46 -15.91
N ASP A 104 -0.71 1.24 -16.95
CA ASP A 104 -2.00 1.85 -17.24
C ASP A 104 -3.02 0.76 -17.61
N SER A 105 -4.18 0.78 -16.97
CA SER A 105 -5.30 -0.09 -17.30
C SER A 105 -6.44 0.73 -17.86
N ASP A 106 -7.21 0.17 -18.77
CA ASP A 106 -8.38 0.84 -19.36
C ASP A 106 -9.46 1.19 -18.32
N SER A 107 -9.44 0.52 -17.16
CA SER A 107 -10.31 0.82 -16.02
C SER A 107 -9.56 1.66 -14.98
N LYS A 108 -9.57 2.98 -15.14
CA LYS A 108 -9.06 3.90 -14.11
C LYS A 108 -10.13 4.12 -13.07
N TRP A 109 -9.88 3.64 -11.86
CA TRP A 109 -10.65 4.04 -10.70
C TRP A 109 -10.32 5.49 -10.36
N ILE A 110 -11.33 6.36 -10.34
CA ILE A 110 -11.15 7.77 -9.97
C ILE A 110 -11.01 7.97 -8.46
N SER A 111 -11.42 6.98 -7.66
CA SER A 111 -11.22 6.95 -6.22
C SER A 111 -10.83 5.56 -5.76
N ASN A 112 -10.10 5.47 -4.65
CA ASN A 112 -9.61 4.22 -4.09
C ASN A 112 -9.51 4.32 -2.55
N HIS A 113 -9.11 3.22 -1.91
CA HIS A 113 -8.96 3.06 -0.46
C HIS A 113 -7.70 2.26 -0.10
N SER A 114 -7.55 1.85 1.14
CA SER A 114 -6.43 1.07 1.68
C SER A 114 -5.18 1.87 2.04
N GLY A 115 -5.20 3.20 1.90
CA GLY A 115 -4.15 4.07 2.42
C GLY A 115 -4.40 4.50 3.87
N PHE A 116 -3.50 5.33 4.40
CA PHE A 116 -3.57 5.87 5.76
C PHE A 116 -3.96 7.35 5.79
N THR A 117 -4.68 7.84 4.79
CA THR A 117 -5.23 9.18 4.87
C THR A 117 -6.45 9.21 5.80
N GLU A 118 -6.70 10.38 6.41
CA GLU A 118 -7.86 10.61 7.26
C GLU A 118 -9.17 10.18 6.57
N ARG A 119 -9.33 10.53 5.29
CA ARG A 119 -10.51 10.17 4.48
C ARG A 119 -10.76 8.67 4.35
N GLU A 120 -9.72 7.86 4.45
CA GLU A 120 -9.81 6.40 4.33
C GLU A 120 -9.99 5.74 5.70
N MET A 121 -9.39 6.34 6.74
CA MET A 121 -9.35 5.77 8.09
C MET A 121 -10.55 6.19 8.95
N GLU A 122 -11.11 7.36 8.72
CA GLU A 122 -12.29 7.82 9.45
C GLU A 122 -13.57 7.27 8.82
N ILE A 123 -14.37 6.60 9.64
CA ILE A 123 -15.64 5.99 9.24
C ILE A 123 -16.78 6.48 10.13
N PRO A 124 -18.02 6.61 9.59
CA PRO A 124 -19.17 6.96 10.39
C PRO A 124 -19.58 5.81 11.30
N PHE A 125 -19.94 6.12 12.53
CA PHE A 125 -20.55 5.17 13.45
C PHE A 125 -21.92 5.69 13.92
N ILE A 126 -23.00 4.98 13.57
CA ILE A 126 -24.37 5.34 13.95
C ILE A 126 -24.93 4.23 14.85
N ALA A 127 -25.18 4.58 16.11
CA ALA A 127 -25.87 3.72 17.06
C ALA A 127 -27.31 4.20 17.26
N VAL A 128 -28.26 3.28 17.26
CA VAL A 128 -29.70 3.56 17.53
C VAL A 128 -30.13 2.69 18.69
N GLU A 129 -30.59 3.32 19.75
CA GLU A 129 -31.17 2.64 20.91
C GLU A 129 -32.69 2.58 20.76
N LYS A 130 -33.25 1.39 20.93
CA LYS A 130 -34.70 1.21 20.97
C LYS A 130 -35.17 1.61 22.37
N ARG A 131 -35.99 2.68 22.47
CA ARG A 131 -36.71 3.07 23.68
C ARG A 131 -37.91 2.19 23.91
#